data_7f78195fee8f21183c06eece1a5b8862
#
_entry.id   7f78195fee8f21183c06eece1a5b8862
#
_cell.length_a   1.000
_cell.length_b   1.000
_cell.length_c   1.000
_cell.angle_alpha   90.00
_cell.angle_beta   90.00
_cell.angle_gamma   90.00
#
_symmetry.space_group_name_H-M   'P 1'
#
loop_
_entity.id
_entity.type
_entity.pdbx_description
1 polymer ?
#
loop_
_entity_poly.entity_id
_entity_poly.type
_entity_poly.pdbx_seq_one_letter_code
_entity_poly.pdbx_strand_id
1 'polypeptide(L)'
;MRSSYLVTFSMRSRFLTALGALLMLPLAGGVSPLLAQRDSSFAVASNAVVDITVRTGRLVVHGGSAATGAIRGRRGGYQLRTTGVGVTLEASENSRSNQSSRTASRRTDATLELDLPRNVRLVISTASADVDVSGIDGDVEIRTTSGDIGLDDIGGRLTLETLSGDIRLGGRSGPARVTTMSGDITLRGVRDDVNVHTTSGDVVLGMDRAARVDVESISGDITFDGNTTDDARLQLTTHSGDVTLRLPESARGSIDLSTFNGDMTASGSLTLMPTSLTSSRSDRAARRYAIGGGGSTRFTISTFNGDVRVVRGNRS
;
A
#
# COMPACT_ATOMS: atom_id res chain seq x y z
N MET A 1 -10.95 34.95 -7.56
CA MET A 1 -9.78 35.43 -6.80
C MET A 1 -9.69 34.59 -5.53
N ARG A 2 -8.78 33.64 -5.49
CA ARG A 2 -8.56 32.76 -4.33
C ARG A 2 -7.37 33.31 -3.56
N SER A 3 -7.62 33.81 -2.34
CA SER A 3 -6.61 34.34 -1.44
C SER A 3 -5.93 33.17 -0.72
N SER A 4 -4.69 32.90 -1.05
CA SER A 4 -3.83 31.96 -0.34
C SER A 4 -3.16 32.70 0.80
N TYR A 5 -3.49 32.36 2.02
CA TYR A 5 -2.80 32.91 3.18
C TYR A 5 -1.56 32.05 3.49
N LEU A 6 -0.39 32.65 3.34
CA LEU A 6 0.86 32.10 3.79
C LEU A 6 0.95 32.40 5.31
N VAL A 7 0.79 31.38 6.14
CA VAL A 7 0.99 31.55 7.59
C VAL A 7 2.41 31.16 7.93
N THR A 8 3.25 32.18 8.10
CA THR A 8 4.59 32.02 8.68
C THR A 8 4.45 31.99 10.19
N PHE A 9 4.56 30.81 10.79
CA PHE A 9 4.44 30.64 12.23
C PHE A 9 5.73 31.09 12.93
N SER A 10 5.71 32.26 13.51
CA SER A 10 6.68 32.72 14.53
C SER A 10 6.24 32.12 15.86
N MET A 11 7.07 31.28 16.41
CA MET A 11 6.85 30.53 17.64
C MET A 11 6.89 31.45 18.85
N ARG A 12 5.73 31.74 19.45
CA ARG A 12 5.65 32.26 20.82
C ARG A 12 5.09 31.14 21.72
N SER A 13 5.96 30.66 22.60
CA SER A 13 5.65 29.75 23.68
C SER A 13 4.60 30.34 24.64
N ARG A 14 3.52 29.63 24.94
CA ARG A 14 2.71 29.88 26.12
C ARG A 14 2.89 28.74 27.11
N PHE A 15 3.60 29.08 28.18
CA PHE A 15 3.72 28.24 29.37
C PHE A 15 2.38 28.18 30.10
N LEU A 16 2.00 26.98 30.49
CA LEU A 16 1.01 26.77 31.56
C LEU A 16 1.77 26.48 32.85
N THR A 17 1.57 27.36 33.81
CA THR A 17 2.16 27.36 35.15
C THR A 17 1.58 26.24 36.01
N ALA A 18 2.46 25.40 36.56
CA ALA A 18 2.21 24.70 37.82
C ALA A 18 3.31 25.10 38.81
N LEU A 19 2.85 25.59 39.93
CA LEU A 19 3.55 26.23 41.04
C LEU A 19 4.31 25.19 41.90
N GLY A 20 5.58 25.45 42.23
CA GLY A 20 6.33 24.60 43.19
C GLY A 20 7.78 25.09 43.37
N ALA A 21 7.92 26.00 44.33
CA ALA A 21 9.08 26.35 45.18
C ALA A 21 10.54 26.09 44.76
N LEU A 22 11.23 27.16 44.55
CA LEU A 22 12.47 27.73 45.13
C LEU A 22 13.58 26.78 45.60
N LEU A 23 14.75 26.81 44.89
CA LEU A 23 16.04 27.06 45.54
C LEU A 23 17.06 27.58 44.51
N MET A 24 17.63 28.76 44.78
CA MET A 24 18.75 29.37 44.06
C MET A 24 20.07 28.71 44.38
N LEU A 25 20.90 28.47 43.35
CA LEU A 25 22.36 28.66 43.42
C LEU A 25 22.95 28.70 41.99
N PRO A 26 23.86 29.64 41.67
CA PRO A 26 24.45 29.78 40.35
C PRO A 26 25.73 28.93 40.24
N LEU A 27 25.82 28.12 39.21
CA LEU A 27 27.13 27.67 38.73
C LEU A 27 27.17 27.72 37.22
N ALA A 28 28.14 28.45 36.73
CA ALA A 28 28.54 28.52 35.34
C ALA A 28 28.87 27.12 34.80
N GLY A 29 28.29 26.76 33.66
CA GLY A 29 28.64 25.51 33.00
C GLY A 29 27.73 25.27 31.78
N GLY A 30 28.31 25.47 30.60
CA GLY A 30 27.97 24.88 29.33
C GLY A 30 26.50 24.66 29.00
N VAL A 31 25.86 25.56 28.29
CA VAL A 31 24.61 25.30 27.59
C VAL A 31 24.90 24.31 26.44
N SER A 32 24.76 23.03 26.72
CA SER A 32 24.57 22.06 25.64
C SER A 32 23.27 22.42 24.92
N PRO A 33 23.29 22.62 23.61
CA PRO A 33 22.04 22.77 22.88
C PRO A 33 21.31 21.41 22.94
N LEU A 34 20.32 21.31 23.81
CA LEU A 34 19.31 20.29 23.70
C LEU A 34 18.70 20.48 22.31
N LEU A 35 19.03 19.61 21.37
CA LEU A 35 18.34 19.48 20.11
C LEU A 35 16.89 19.11 20.43
N ALA A 36 16.06 20.13 20.52
CA ALA A 36 14.66 19.98 20.79
C ALA A 36 14.04 19.12 19.68
N GLN A 37 13.58 17.95 20.07
CA GLN A 37 12.61 17.16 19.32
C GLN A 37 11.39 18.08 19.15
N ARG A 38 11.15 18.57 17.94
CA ARG A 38 10.05 19.49 17.68
C ARG A 38 8.82 18.66 17.33
N ASP A 39 8.03 18.33 18.32
CA ASP A 39 6.68 17.86 18.13
C ASP A 39 5.78 19.05 17.81
N SER A 40 5.11 19.01 16.68
CA SER A 40 4.16 20.04 16.26
C SER A 40 2.78 19.43 16.12
N SER A 41 1.80 19.98 16.78
CA SER A 41 0.40 19.59 16.61
C SER A 41 -0.34 20.58 15.72
N PHE A 42 -1.24 20.11 14.90
CA PHE A 42 -2.06 20.90 14.00
C PHE A 42 -3.49 20.35 13.97
N ALA A 43 -4.46 21.22 13.75
CA ALA A 43 -5.85 20.79 13.63
C ALA A 43 -6.09 20.17 12.24
N VAL A 44 -6.72 19.00 12.23
CA VAL A 44 -7.14 18.31 11.01
C VAL A 44 -8.65 18.07 11.12
N ALA A 45 -9.41 18.62 10.18
CA ALA A 45 -10.83 18.34 10.12
C ALA A 45 -11.08 16.86 9.77
N SER A 46 -12.14 16.27 10.31
CA SER A 46 -12.63 14.99 9.86
C SER A 46 -12.95 15.07 8.37
N ASN A 47 -12.53 14.07 7.60
CA ASN A 47 -12.61 14.02 6.14
C ASN A 47 -11.73 15.04 5.39
N ALA A 48 -10.73 15.62 6.06
CA ALA A 48 -9.75 16.46 5.38
C ALA A 48 -8.90 15.65 4.39
N VAL A 49 -8.42 16.34 3.35
CA VAL A 49 -7.39 15.79 2.46
C VAL A 49 -6.03 16.16 3.04
N VAL A 50 -5.22 15.17 3.35
CA VAL A 50 -3.85 15.35 3.82
C VAL A 50 -2.90 14.98 2.69
N ASP A 51 -2.20 15.97 2.15
CA ASP A 51 -1.24 15.81 1.07
C ASP A 51 0.18 15.87 1.65
N ILE A 52 0.96 14.82 1.44
CA ILE A 52 2.29 14.66 1.98
C ILE A 52 3.28 14.48 0.84
N THR A 53 4.25 15.37 0.75
CA THR A 53 5.35 15.25 -0.20
C THR A 53 6.67 15.05 0.54
N VAL A 54 7.30 13.91 0.33
CA VAL A 54 8.61 13.57 0.92
C VAL A 54 9.55 13.13 -0.20
N ARG A 55 10.77 13.65 -0.24
CA ARG A 55 11.70 13.26 -1.30
C ARG A 55 12.45 11.99 -0.98
N THR A 56 13.01 11.89 0.22
CA THR A 56 13.84 10.76 0.65
C THR A 56 13.65 10.48 2.14
N GLY A 57 13.98 9.28 2.57
CA GLY A 57 13.91 8.87 3.97
C GLY A 57 12.79 7.87 4.25
N ARG A 58 12.20 7.95 5.41
CA ARG A 58 11.08 7.09 5.83
C ARG A 58 9.92 7.92 6.32
N LEU A 59 8.75 7.64 5.81
CA LEU A 59 7.49 8.24 6.24
C LEU A 59 6.66 7.19 6.96
N VAL A 60 6.26 7.49 8.19
CA VAL A 60 5.37 6.63 8.99
C VAL A 60 4.12 7.42 9.34
N VAL A 61 2.97 6.90 8.99
CA VAL A 61 1.67 7.52 9.24
C VAL A 61 0.80 6.59 10.07
N HIS A 62 0.34 7.09 11.23
CA HIS A 62 -0.58 6.36 12.10
C HIS A 62 -1.94 7.04 12.16
N GLY A 63 -2.98 6.31 11.84
CA GLY A 63 -4.36 6.72 12.03
C GLY A 63 -4.80 6.52 13.49
N GLY A 64 -5.16 7.61 14.17
CA GLY A 64 -5.61 7.61 15.54
C GLY A 64 -7.03 8.14 15.71
N SER A 65 -7.57 8.05 16.93
CA SER A 65 -8.88 8.59 17.29
C SER A 65 -8.85 10.10 17.59
N ALA A 66 -7.68 10.71 17.62
CA ALA A 66 -7.52 12.14 17.90
C ALA A 66 -7.97 12.99 16.71
N ALA A 67 -8.66 14.09 16.99
CA ALA A 67 -9.05 15.09 15.97
C ALA A 67 -7.91 16.05 15.58
N THR A 68 -6.70 15.79 16.03
CA THR A 68 -5.52 16.63 15.81
C THR A 68 -4.40 15.77 15.21
N GLY A 69 -3.74 16.29 14.18
CA GLY A 69 -2.52 15.71 13.66
C GLY A 69 -1.32 16.08 14.52
N ALA A 70 -0.39 15.17 14.68
CA ALA A 70 0.90 15.44 15.32
C ALA A 70 2.04 15.00 14.39
N ILE A 71 3.09 15.81 14.36
CA ILE A 71 4.31 15.55 13.57
C ILE A 71 5.45 15.31 14.53
N ARG A 72 6.13 14.19 14.38
CA ARG A 72 7.32 13.82 15.12
C ARG A 72 8.47 13.61 14.14
N GLY A 73 9.26 14.66 13.89
CA GLY A 73 10.39 14.56 12.97
C GLY A 73 11.71 14.38 13.70
N ARG A 74 12.47 13.33 13.41
CA ARG A 74 13.78 13.14 14.03
C ARG A 74 14.92 13.92 13.42
N ARG A 75 14.93 14.25 12.14
CA ARG A 75 15.91 15.12 11.46
C ARG A 75 15.33 15.54 10.12
N GLY A 76 15.29 16.81 9.83
CA GLY A 76 14.85 17.39 8.59
C GLY A 76 14.00 18.63 8.81
N GLY A 77 14.00 19.55 7.88
CA GLY A 77 13.04 20.65 7.84
C GLY A 77 11.79 20.20 7.13
N TYR A 78 10.63 20.50 7.66
CA TYR A 78 9.35 20.34 6.96
C TYR A 78 8.64 21.70 6.89
N GLN A 79 7.84 21.85 5.85
CA GLN A 79 6.94 22.99 5.72
C GLN A 79 5.51 22.48 5.77
N LEU A 80 4.76 22.96 6.75
CA LEU A 80 3.36 22.66 6.91
C LEU A 80 2.53 23.80 6.35
N ARG A 81 1.65 23.52 5.40
CA ARG A 81 0.66 24.45 4.89
C ARG A 81 -0.72 23.91 5.17
N THR A 82 -1.50 24.65 5.94
CA THR A 82 -2.90 24.30 6.22
C THR A 82 -3.79 25.16 5.35
N THR A 83 -4.64 24.57 4.55
CA THR A 83 -5.72 25.21 3.81
C THR A 83 -7.05 24.82 4.44
N GLY A 84 -8.09 25.64 4.31
CA GLY A 84 -9.39 25.36 4.95
C GLY A 84 -10.04 24.01 4.60
N VAL A 85 -9.49 23.27 3.64
CA VAL A 85 -10.00 21.98 3.15
C VAL A 85 -8.97 20.86 3.29
N GLY A 86 -7.70 21.18 3.58
CA GLY A 86 -6.64 20.18 3.63
C GLY A 86 -5.37 20.64 4.30
N VAL A 87 -4.46 19.71 4.46
CA VAL A 87 -3.13 19.93 5.03
C VAL A 87 -2.10 19.44 4.04
N THR A 88 -1.18 20.30 3.64
CA THR A 88 -0.05 19.94 2.79
C THR A 88 1.22 19.97 3.60
N LEU A 89 1.96 18.87 3.60
CA LEU A 89 3.23 18.72 4.28
C LEU A 89 4.33 18.46 3.25
N GLU A 90 5.30 19.38 3.16
CA GLU A 90 6.47 19.21 2.33
C GLU A 90 7.70 19.01 3.22
N ALA A 91 8.32 17.84 3.17
CA ALA A 91 9.57 17.57 3.84
C ALA A 91 10.74 17.86 2.88
N SER A 92 11.62 18.79 3.28
CA SER A 92 12.81 19.16 2.54
C SER A 92 14.06 18.90 3.39
N GLU A 93 15.02 18.19 2.81
CA GLU A 93 16.36 18.15 3.39
C GLU A 93 17.02 19.53 3.24
N ASN A 94 17.02 20.31 4.31
CA ASN A 94 17.70 21.59 4.32
C ASN A 94 19.21 21.35 4.49
N SER A 95 19.90 21.07 3.40
CA SER A 95 21.37 21.00 3.35
C SER A 95 21.99 22.40 3.42
N ARG A 96 21.82 23.09 4.55
CA ARG A 96 22.65 24.23 4.92
C ARG A 96 23.51 23.88 6.13
N SER A 97 24.37 22.90 6.00
CA SER A 97 25.56 22.81 6.82
C SER A 97 26.78 22.90 5.90
N ASN A 98 27.20 24.15 5.64
CA ASN A 98 28.52 24.45 5.17
C ASN A 98 29.51 24.11 6.30
N GLN A 99 29.93 22.89 6.39
CA GLN A 99 31.10 22.52 7.19
C GLN A 99 31.74 21.25 6.67
N SER A 100 32.93 21.44 6.12
CA SER A 100 33.97 20.48 5.85
C SER A 100 34.24 19.57 7.04
N SER A 101 33.72 18.36 7.06
CA SER A 101 34.31 17.29 7.85
C SER A 101 34.22 15.98 7.08
N ARG A 102 35.42 15.58 6.63
CA ARG A 102 35.74 14.30 6.00
C ARG A 102 35.61 13.16 7.01
N THR A 103 34.43 12.88 7.46
CA THR A 103 34.14 11.63 8.17
C THR A 103 32.86 11.10 7.57
N ALA A 104 32.95 9.92 6.99
CA ALA A 104 31.82 9.20 6.42
C ALA A 104 30.79 8.95 7.54
N SER A 105 29.93 9.92 7.78
CA SER A 105 28.79 9.74 8.66
C SER A 105 27.77 8.88 7.93
N ARG A 106 27.42 7.76 8.56
CA ARG A 106 26.25 6.96 8.24
C ARG A 106 25.10 7.91 7.89
N ARG A 107 24.61 7.85 6.68
CA ARG A 107 23.33 8.46 6.29
C ARG A 107 22.28 7.91 7.26
N THR A 108 21.90 8.71 8.22
CA THR A 108 20.74 8.41 9.05
C THR A 108 19.57 8.97 8.26
N ASP A 109 18.83 8.10 7.60
CA ASP A 109 17.66 8.48 6.84
C ASP A 109 16.70 9.25 7.75
N ALA A 110 16.20 10.37 7.24
CA ALA A 110 15.26 11.21 7.97
C ALA A 110 13.95 10.42 8.12
N THR A 111 13.49 10.21 9.34
CA THR A 111 12.19 9.60 9.61
C THR A 111 11.19 10.69 9.96
N LEU A 112 10.08 10.71 9.26
CA LEU A 112 8.94 11.58 9.52
C LEU A 112 7.79 10.70 10.04
N GLU A 113 7.40 10.91 11.28
CA GLU A 113 6.26 10.23 11.89
C GLU A 113 5.08 11.20 11.99
N LEU A 114 3.91 10.76 11.57
CA LEU A 114 2.67 11.52 11.56
C LEU A 114 1.56 10.74 12.25
N ASP A 115 0.93 11.35 13.24
CA ASP A 115 -0.32 10.87 13.77
C ASP A 115 -1.46 11.67 13.14
N LEU A 116 -2.42 11.02 12.52
CA LEU A 116 -3.55 11.65 11.83
C LEU A 116 -4.89 11.06 12.32
N PRO A 117 -6.00 11.79 12.19
CA PRO A 117 -7.32 11.20 12.35
C PRO A 117 -7.55 10.05 11.37
N ARG A 118 -8.25 9.00 11.77
CA ARG A 118 -8.52 7.83 10.91
C ARG A 118 -9.31 8.18 9.64
N ASN A 119 -10.24 9.13 9.74
CA ASN A 119 -11.18 9.46 8.66
C ASN A 119 -10.63 10.51 7.67
N VAL A 120 -9.34 10.52 7.40
CA VAL A 120 -8.74 11.44 6.43
C VAL A 120 -8.54 10.76 5.09
N ARG A 121 -8.64 11.54 4.01
CA ARG A 121 -8.12 11.12 2.71
C ARG A 121 -6.63 11.45 2.67
N LEU A 122 -5.81 10.44 2.47
CA LEU A 122 -4.36 10.57 2.47
C LEU A 122 -3.81 10.50 1.04
N VAL A 123 -3.03 11.50 0.65
CA VAL A 123 -2.32 11.54 -0.62
C VAL A 123 -0.83 11.69 -0.33
N ILE A 124 -0.03 10.70 -0.73
CA ILE A 124 1.40 10.68 -0.48
C ILE A 124 2.14 10.66 -1.83
N SER A 125 3.08 11.60 -1.97
CA SER A 125 3.97 11.66 -3.13
C SER A 125 5.42 11.60 -2.67
N THR A 126 6.16 10.57 -3.09
CA THR A 126 7.57 10.46 -2.73
C THR A 126 8.43 10.20 -3.97
N ALA A 127 9.73 10.50 -3.86
CA ALA A 127 10.68 10.11 -4.89
C ALA A 127 11.45 8.83 -4.50
N SER A 128 11.95 8.78 -3.27
CA SER A 128 12.74 7.63 -2.79
C SER A 128 12.66 7.54 -1.27
N ALA A 129 11.46 7.27 -0.78
CA ALA A 129 11.23 7.09 0.64
C ALA A 129 10.40 5.84 0.87
N ASP A 130 10.74 5.13 1.94
CA ASP A 130 9.87 4.07 2.43
C ASP A 130 8.64 4.68 3.11
N VAL A 131 7.49 4.09 2.86
CA VAL A 131 6.21 4.58 3.35
C VAL A 131 5.50 3.51 4.15
N ASP A 132 5.26 3.77 5.43
CA ASP A 132 4.43 2.92 6.29
C ASP A 132 3.18 3.67 6.70
N VAL A 133 1.99 3.14 6.38
CA VAL A 133 0.70 3.72 6.75
C VAL A 133 -0.14 2.70 7.48
N SER A 134 -0.71 3.10 8.61
CA SER A 134 -1.54 2.19 9.39
C SER A 134 -2.79 2.89 9.96
N GLY A 135 -3.90 2.15 10.02
CA GLY A 135 -5.11 2.56 10.72
C GLY A 135 -5.89 3.72 10.08
N ILE A 136 -5.89 3.87 8.78
CA ILE A 136 -6.64 4.91 8.04
C ILE A 136 -7.95 4.31 7.49
N ASP A 137 -9.08 4.90 7.87
CA ASP A 137 -10.41 4.48 7.38
C ASP A 137 -10.81 5.18 6.07
N GLY A 138 -10.18 6.31 5.74
CA GLY A 138 -10.39 7.03 4.48
C GLY A 138 -9.60 6.47 3.30
N ASP A 139 -9.76 7.09 2.13
CA ASP A 139 -9.05 6.70 0.92
C ASP A 139 -7.55 7.04 1.04
N VAL A 140 -6.70 6.13 0.56
CA VAL A 140 -5.25 6.29 0.56
C VAL A 140 -4.73 6.21 -0.87
N GLU A 141 -3.99 7.22 -1.28
CA GLU A 141 -3.34 7.31 -2.58
C GLU A 141 -1.84 7.55 -2.39
N ILE A 142 -1.01 6.63 -2.92
CA ILE A 142 0.46 6.72 -2.79
C ILE A 142 1.08 6.65 -4.17
N ARG A 143 1.92 7.65 -4.47
CA ARG A 143 2.77 7.66 -5.65
C ARG A 143 4.23 7.76 -5.24
N THR A 144 5.03 6.81 -5.68
CA THR A 144 6.47 6.82 -5.43
C THR A 144 7.24 6.44 -6.70
N THR A 145 8.50 6.85 -6.75
CA THR A 145 9.41 6.33 -7.79
C THR A 145 10.15 5.11 -7.28
N SER A 146 10.58 5.12 -5.99
CA SER A 146 11.24 3.97 -5.37
C SER A 146 11.05 4.01 -3.85
N GLY A 147 11.23 2.89 -3.20
CA GLY A 147 11.01 2.71 -1.77
C GLY A 147 9.88 1.71 -1.51
N ASP A 148 9.98 1.03 -0.42
CA ASP A 148 9.00 0.02 -0.03
C ASP A 148 7.74 0.68 0.56
N ILE A 149 6.59 0.07 0.28
CA ILE A 149 5.30 0.53 0.78
C ILE A 149 4.70 -0.53 1.71
N GLY A 150 4.60 -0.19 2.99
CA GLY A 150 3.94 -0.98 4.01
C GLY A 150 2.60 -0.38 4.41
N LEU A 151 1.53 -1.16 4.36
CA LEU A 151 0.18 -0.72 4.67
C LEU A 151 -0.48 -1.70 5.64
N ASP A 152 -1.21 -1.19 6.62
CA ASP A 152 -1.96 -2.03 7.55
C ASP A 152 -3.27 -1.37 7.97
N ASP A 153 -4.36 -2.12 7.93
CA ASP A 153 -5.71 -1.70 8.33
C ASP A 153 -6.19 -0.41 7.63
N ILE A 154 -6.35 -0.48 6.30
CA ILE A 154 -6.84 0.62 5.46
C ILE A 154 -8.30 0.40 5.09
N GLY A 155 -9.22 1.16 5.69
CA GLY A 155 -10.66 0.94 5.51
C GLY A 155 -11.21 1.40 4.16
N GLY A 156 -10.64 2.46 3.57
CA GLY A 156 -11.07 3.06 2.31
C GLY A 156 -10.47 2.41 1.06
N ARG A 157 -10.66 3.10 -0.07
CA ARG A 157 -10.04 2.70 -1.33
C ARG A 157 -8.55 2.97 -1.31
N LEU A 158 -7.78 2.01 -1.82
CA LEU A 158 -6.34 2.09 -1.94
C LEU A 158 -5.92 2.25 -3.39
N THR A 159 -5.08 3.25 -3.68
CA THR A 159 -4.48 3.44 -5.00
C THR A 159 -2.98 3.62 -4.84
N LEU A 160 -2.21 2.69 -5.40
CA LEU A 160 -0.76 2.66 -5.30
C LEU A 160 -0.15 2.70 -6.70
N GLU A 161 0.76 3.63 -6.91
CA GLU A 161 1.55 3.75 -8.12
C GLU A 161 3.04 3.85 -7.75
N THR A 162 3.83 2.88 -8.17
CA THR A 162 5.28 2.90 -7.95
C THR A 162 6.03 2.49 -9.21
N LEU A 163 7.29 2.90 -9.30
CA LEU A 163 8.17 2.41 -10.36
C LEU A 163 8.96 1.21 -9.87
N SER A 164 9.42 1.24 -8.61
CA SER A 164 10.13 0.11 -8.01
C SER A 164 9.99 0.13 -6.49
N GLY A 165 10.09 -1.04 -5.87
CA GLY A 165 9.93 -1.25 -4.44
C GLY A 165 8.82 -2.24 -4.15
N ASP A 166 8.95 -2.92 -3.06
CA ASP A 166 7.97 -3.93 -2.65
C ASP A 166 6.73 -3.29 -2.02
N ILE A 167 5.59 -3.88 -2.28
CA ILE A 167 4.31 -3.44 -1.72
C ILE A 167 3.77 -4.54 -0.81
N ARG A 168 3.57 -4.19 0.45
CA ARG A 168 2.99 -5.10 1.45
C ARG A 168 1.76 -4.47 2.09
N LEU A 169 0.62 -5.11 1.93
CA LEU A 169 -0.63 -4.76 2.58
C LEU A 169 -1.04 -5.87 3.53
N GLY A 170 -1.21 -5.54 4.78
CA GLY A 170 -1.76 -6.38 5.83
C GLY A 170 -3.08 -5.86 6.38
N GLY A 171 -3.67 -6.61 7.31
CA GLY A 171 -4.90 -6.21 7.97
C GLY A 171 -6.11 -6.14 7.05
N ARG A 172 -7.11 -5.40 7.47
CA ARG A 172 -8.33 -5.19 6.69
C ARG A 172 -8.12 -4.09 5.65
N SER A 173 -8.53 -4.32 4.42
CA SER A 173 -8.51 -3.29 3.39
C SER A 173 -9.78 -3.26 2.56
N GLY A 174 -10.13 -2.06 2.07
CA GLY A 174 -11.13 -1.87 1.03
C GLY A 174 -10.60 -2.26 -0.36
N PRO A 175 -11.27 -1.81 -1.44
CA PRO A 175 -10.83 -2.08 -2.81
C PRO A 175 -9.43 -1.52 -3.07
N ALA A 176 -8.59 -2.28 -3.79
CA ALA A 176 -7.21 -1.92 -4.06
C ALA A 176 -6.91 -1.87 -5.56
N ARG A 177 -6.22 -0.80 -5.98
CA ARG A 177 -5.60 -0.66 -7.28
C ARG A 177 -4.11 -0.46 -7.11
N VAL A 178 -3.31 -1.32 -7.75
CA VAL A 178 -1.85 -1.29 -7.65
C VAL A 178 -1.26 -1.30 -9.05
N THR A 179 -0.37 -0.36 -9.32
CA THR A 179 0.40 -0.32 -10.57
C THR A 179 1.89 -0.18 -10.23
N THR A 180 2.70 -1.10 -10.68
CA THR A 180 4.15 -1.04 -10.51
C THR A 180 4.87 -1.47 -11.78
N MET A 181 6.13 -1.09 -11.89
CA MET A 181 6.99 -1.61 -12.95
C MET A 181 7.83 -2.78 -12.42
N SER A 182 8.30 -2.71 -11.16
CA SER A 182 9.06 -3.82 -10.56
C SER A 182 8.94 -3.81 -9.03
N GLY A 183 9.06 -4.98 -8.44
CA GLY A 183 8.92 -5.23 -7.01
C GLY A 183 7.80 -6.20 -6.71
N ASP A 184 7.93 -6.90 -5.61
CA ASP A 184 6.95 -7.89 -5.20
C ASP A 184 5.72 -7.25 -4.56
N ILE A 185 4.56 -7.78 -4.88
CA ILE A 185 3.28 -7.30 -4.38
C ILE A 185 2.64 -8.37 -3.50
N THR A 186 2.50 -8.07 -2.22
CA THR A 186 1.78 -8.93 -1.28
C THR A 186 0.59 -8.18 -0.71
N LEU A 187 -0.63 -8.56 -1.09
CA LEU A 187 -1.86 -7.98 -0.58
C LEU A 187 -2.62 -9.03 0.24
N ARG A 188 -2.87 -8.75 1.52
CA ARG A 188 -3.61 -9.64 2.40
C ARG A 188 -4.77 -8.92 3.07
N GLY A 189 -5.92 -9.61 3.22
CA GLY A 189 -7.10 -9.04 3.87
C GLY A 189 -7.89 -8.04 3.02
N VAL A 190 -7.59 -7.95 1.72
CA VAL A 190 -8.35 -7.10 0.77
C VAL A 190 -9.72 -7.69 0.55
N ARG A 191 -10.70 -6.82 0.40
CA ARG A 191 -12.11 -7.17 0.15
C ARG A 191 -12.60 -6.56 -1.14
N ASP A 192 -13.53 -7.28 -1.77
CA ASP A 192 -14.29 -6.91 -2.95
C ASP A 192 -13.43 -6.81 -4.22
N ASP A 193 -12.92 -5.65 -4.59
CA ASP A 193 -12.30 -5.43 -5.90
C ASP A 193 -10.78 -5.23 -5.77
N VAL A 194 -10.02 -5.96 -6.58
CA VAL A 194 -8.56 -5.81 -6.70
C VAL A 194 -8.18 -5.70 -8.17
N ASN A 195 -7.35 -4.69 -8.47
CA ASN A 195 -6.77 -4.53 -9.80
C ASN A 195 -5.26 -4.31 -9.65
N VAL A 196 -4.47 -5.22 -10.20
CA VAL A 196 -3.00 -5.19 -10.11
C VAL A 196 -2.41 -5.25 -11.51
N HIS A 197 -1.56 -4.29 -11.83
CA HIS A 197 -0.76 -4.30 -13.06
C HIS A 197 0.72 -4.19 -12.70
N THR A 198 1.51 -5.16 -13.11
CA THR A 198 2.95 -5.14 -12.92
C THR A 198 3.70 -5.55 -14.19
N THR A 199 4.91 -5.08 -14.35
CA THR A 199 5.81 -5.56 -15.41
C THR A 199 6.67 -6.71 -14.91
N SER A 200 7.18 -6.63 -13.67
CA SER A 200 7.95 -7.74 -13.08
C SER A 200 7.86 -7.73 -11.56
N GLY A 201 7.99 -8.91 -10.98
CA GLY A 201 7.82 -9.19 -9.57
C GLY A 201 6.63 -10.11 -9.30
N ASP A 202 6.69 -10.81 -8.21
CA ASP A 202 5.67 -11.77 -7.85
C ASP A 202 4.46 -11.10 -7.20
N VAL A 203 3.27 -11.62 -7.50
CA VAL A 203 2.01 -11.10 -6.97
C VAL A 203 1.37 -12.15 -6.08
N VAL A 204 1.24 -11.85 -4.79
CA VAL A 204 0.56 -12.71 -3.81
C VAL A 204 -0.68 -12.02 -3.29
N LEU A 205 -1.85 -12.59 -3.58
CA LEU A 205 -3.14 -12.08 -3.13
C LEU A 205 -3.77 -13.02 -2.11
N GLY A 206 -4.00 -12.52 -0.90
CA GLY A 206 -4.77 -13.18 0.15
C GLY A 206 -6.08 -12.44 0.37
N MET A 207 -7.21 -12.98 -0.08
CA MET A 207 -8.49 -12.28 -0.02
C MET A 207 -9.51 -12.98 0.88
N ASP A 208 -10.13 -12.21 1.78
CA ASP A 208 -11.23 -12.75 2.60
C ASP A 208 -12.51 -12.90 1.79
N ARG A 209 -12.72 -12.02 0.84
CA ARG A 209 -13.89 -12.00 -0.02
C ARG A 209 -13.56 -11.28 -1.33
N ALA A 210 -13.45 -12.01 -2.41
CA ALA A 210 -13.17 -11.49 -3.74
C ALA A 210 -14.47 -11.35 -4.54
N ALA A 211 -14.74 -10.16 -5.09
CA ALA A 211 -15.84 -9.92 -6.03
C ALA A 211 -15.30 -9.76 -7.45
N ARG A 212 -14.31 -8.88 -7.63
CA ARG A 212 -13.62 -8.71 -8.90
C ARG A 212 -12.12 -8.65 -8.67
N VAL A 213 -11.39 -9.54 -9.32
CA VAL A 213 -9.93 -9.57 -9.27
C VAL A 213 -9.41 -9.55 -10.69
N ASP A 214 -8.56 -8.59 -10.97
CA ASP A 214 -7.89 -8.45 -12.26
C ASP A 214 -6.39 -8.24 -12.01
N VAL A 215 -5.59 -9.24 -12.40
CA VAL A 215 -4.14 -9.22 -12.23
C VAL A 215 -3.49 -9.45 -13.57
N GLU A 216 -2.67 -8.50 -13.97
CA GLU A 216 -1.86 -8.58 -15.16
C GLU A 216 -0.39 -8.39 -14.82
N SER A 217 0.43 -9.38 -15.20
CA SER A 217 1.90 -9.33 -15.10
C SER A 217 2.54 -9.65 -16.46
N ILE A 218 3.70 -9.09 -16.70
CA ILE A 218 4.53 -9.53 -17.82
C ILE A 218 5.48 -10.63 -17.37
N SER A 219 6.13 -10.46 -16.21
CA SER A 219 7.05 -11.45 -15.63
C SER A 219 6.88 -11.54 -14.14
N GLY A 220 6.70 -12.74 -13.64
CA GLY A 220 6.54 -13.05 -12.23
C GLY A 220 5.38 -13.98 -11.99
N ASP A 221 5.42 -14.63 -10.87
CA ASP A 221 4.41 -15.61 -10.48
C ASP A 221 3.20 -14.92 -9.86
N ILE A 222 2.01 -15.47 -10.13
CA ILE A 222 0.78 -14.98 -9.54
C ILE A 222 0.21 -16.05 -8.61
N THR A 223 0.09 -15.73 -7.34
CA THR A 223 -0.58 -16.59 -6.36
C THR A 223 -1.83 -15.91 -5.83
N PHE A 224 -2.97 -16.55 -6.01
CA PHE A 224 -4.23 -16.16 -5.38
C PHE A 224 -4.64 -17.20 -4.34
N ASP A 225 -4.97 -16.74 -3.14
CA ASP A 225 -5.50 -17.54 -2.05
C ASP A 225 -6.69 -16.80 -1.41
N GLY A 226 -7.91 -17.26 -1.64
CA GLY A 226 -9.04 -16.52 -1.09
C GLY A 226 -10.40 -17.17 -1.28
N ASN A 227 -11.37 -16.56 -0.58
CA ASN A 227 -12.78 -16.82 -0.78
C ASN A 227 -13.34 -15.88 -1.85
N THR A 228 -14.38 -16.33 -2.53
CA THR A 228 -15.05 -15.56 -3.58
C THR A 228 -16.52 -15.35 -3.25
N THR A 229 -17.10 -14.28 -3.77
CA THR A 229 -18.57 -14.14 -3.81
C THR A 229 -19.16 -15.09 -4.83
N ASP A 230 -20.47 -15.32 -4.77
CA ASP A 230 -21.17 -16.28 -5.65
C ASP A 230 -21.15 -15.88 -7.14
N ASP A 231 -20.92 -14.59 -7.43
CA ASP A 231 -20.87 -14.01 -8.78
C ASP A 231 -19.50 -13.40 -9.12
N ALA A 232 -18.46 -13.80 -8.40
CA ALA A 232 -17.13 -13.25 -8.56
C ALA A 232 -16.56 -13.46 -9.97
N ARG A 233 -15.70 -12.54 -10.36
CA ARG A 233 -14.92 -12.62 -11.60
C ARG A 233 -13.44 -12.40 -11.28
N LEU A 234 -12.66 -13.44 -11.55
CA LEU A 234 -11.22 -13.41 -11.36
C LEU A 234 -10.54 -13.61 -12.70
N GLN A 235 -9.70 -12.67 -13.06
CA GLN A 235 -8.82 -12.74 -14.22
C GLN A 235 -7.37 -12.64 -13.74
N LEU A 236 -6.58 -13.67 -13.99
CA LEU A 236 -5.17 -13.74 -13.65
C LEU A 236 -4.40 -14.02 -14.92
N THR A 237 -3.60 -13.07 -15.35
CA THR A 237 -2.86 -13.15 -16.62
C THR A 237 -1.40 -12.83 -16.39
N THR A 238 -0.50 -13.71 -16.81
CA THR A 238 0.92 -13.42 -16.89
C THR A 238 1.46 -13.82 -18.27
N HIS A 239 2.52 -13.16 -18.71
CA HIS A 239 3.20 -13.58 -19.94
C HIS A 239 4.27 -14.63 -19.62
N SER A 240 5.03 -14.43 -18.55
CA SER A 240 6.06 -15.39 -18.10
C SER A 240 6.01 -15.53 -16.58
N GLY A 241 5.66 -16.70 -16.13
CA GLY A 241 5.51 -17.03 -14.71
C GLY A 241 4.40 -18.04 -14.48
N ASP A 242 4.42 -18.63 -13.33
CA ASP A 242 3.44 -19.61 -12.90
C ASP A 242 2.21 -18.94 -12.27
N VAL A 243 1.04 -19.53 -12.49
CA VAL A 243 -0.18 -19.05 -11.83
C VAL A 243 -0.71 -20.12 -10.89
N THR A 244 -0.73 -19.80 -9.60
CA THR A 244 -1.28 -20.67 -8.57
C THR A 244 -2.59 -20.10 -8.03
N LEU A 245 -3.69 -20.85 -8.22
CA LEU A 245 -5.00 -20.53 -7.67
C LEU A 245 -5.33 -21.48 -6.53
N ARG A 246 -5.47 -20.96 -5.32
CA ARG A 246 -5.92 -21.72 -4.14
C ARG A 246 -7.33 -21.30 -3.77
N LEU A 247 -8.25 -22.25 -3.82
CA LEU A 247 -9.67 -22.04 -3.55
C LEU A 247 -10.14 -22.95 -2.41
N PRO A 248 -11.08 -22.48 -1.58
CA PRO A 248 -11.71 -23.32 -0.57
C PRO A 248 -12.57 -24.41 -1.23
N GLU A 249 -12.84 -25.46 -0.51
CA GLU A 249 -13.74 -26.55 -1.00
C GLU A 249 -15.15 -26.07 -1.31
N SER A 250 -15.60 -25.00 -0.66
CA SER A 250 -16.90 -24.38 -0.90
C SER A 250 -16.99 -23.61 -2.21
N ALA A 251 -15.88 -23.33 -2.87
CA ALA A 251 -15.87 -22.57 -4.12
C ALA A 251 -16.66 -23.28 -5.21
N ARG A 252 -17.48 -22.50 -5.95
CA ARG A 252 -18.33 -22.98 -7.05
C ARG A 252 -18.18 -22.05 -8.24
N GLY A 253 -18.25 -22.60 -9.45
CA GLY A 253 -18.16 -21.78 -10.64
C GLY A 253 -17.60 -22.49 -11.84
N SER A 254 -17.14 -21.71 -12.81
CA SER A 254 -16.43 -22.18 -14.00
C SER A 254 -15.02 -21.60 -14.02
N ILE A 255 -14.05 -22.42 -14.41
CA ILE A 255 -12.66 -22.00 -14.56
C ILE A 255 -12.20 -22.27 -15.99
N ASP A 256 -11.71 -21.23 -16.63
CA ASP A 256 -11.07 -21.27 -17.94
C ASP A 256 -9.56 -21.16 -17.74
N LEU A 257 -8.83 -22.21 -18.10
CA LEU A 257 -7.39 -22.29 -17.98
C LEU A 257 -6.75 -22.28 -19.37
N SER A 258 -5.73 -21.46 -19.58
CA SER A 258 -4.94 -21.47 -20.81
C SER A 258 -3.45 -21.29 -20.54
N THR A 259 -2.63 -22.09 -21.18
CA THR A 259 -1.19 -21.88 -21.28
C THR A 259 -0.72 -22.23 -22.69
N PHE A 260 0.30 -21.53 -23.16
CA PHE A 260 0.91 -21.84 -24.45
C PHE A 260 2.07 -22.82 -24.29
N ASN A 261 2.99 -22.54 -23.35
CA ASN A 261 4.09 -23.41 -22.95
C ASN A 261 4.05 -23.61 -21.44
N GLY A 262 3.65 -24.77 -21.00
CA GLY A 262 3.57 -25.14 -19.60
C GLY A 262 2.51 -26.18 -19.34
N ASP A 263 2.52 -26.68 -18.13
CA ASP A 263 1.60 -27.72 -17.67
C ASP A 263 0.41 -27.15 -16.90
N MET A 264 -0.73 -27.80 -17.02
CA MET A 264 -1.91 -27.50 -16.22
C MET A 264 -2.14 -28.61 -15.22
N THR A 265 -1.98 -28.29 -13.95
CA THR A 265 -2.23 -29.21 -12.85
C THR A 265 -3.40 -28.74 -12.01
N ALA A 266 -4.28 -29.68 -11.68
CA ALA A 266 -5.41 -29.39 -10.81
C ALA A 266 -5.51 -30.47 -9.74
N SER A 267 -5.58 -30.07 -8.47
CA SER A 267 -5.84 -30.97 -7.35
C SER A 267 -7.20 -30.65 -6.74
N GLY A 268 -7.96 -31.72 -6.42
CA GLY A 268 -9.33 -31.63 -5.93
C GLY A 268 -10.39 -32.01 -6.99
N SER A 269 -11.67 -31.88 -6.65
CA SER A 269 -12.77 -32.28 -7.55
C SER A 269 -13.03 -31.19 -8.60
N LEU A 270 -12.47 -31.35 -9.79
CA LEU A 270 -12.80 -30.60 -10.98
C LEU A 270 -13.49 -31.48 -12.01
N THR A 271 -14.59 -31.01 -12.53
CA THR A 271 -15.33 -31.73 -13.58
C THR A 271 -15.10 -31.04 -14.91
N LEU A 272 -14.61 -31.78 -15.90
CA LEU A 272 -14.52 -31.26 -17.26
C LEU A 272 -15.92 -30.95 -17.79
N MET A 273 -16.13 -29.68 -18.15
CA MET A 273 -17.33 -29.30 -18.89
C MET A 273 -17.07 -29.56 -20.38
N PRO A 274 -17.95 -30.29 -21.06
CA PRO A 274 -17.87 -30.42 -22.51
C PRO A 274 -18.09 -29.02 -23.12
N THR A 275 -17.04 -28.43 -23.62
CA THR A 275 -17.12 -27.15 -24.33
C THR A 275 -17.17 -27.45 -25.82
N SER A 276 -18.25 -27.04 -26.48
CA SER A 276 -18.26 -26.87 -27.94
C SER A 276 -17.40 -25.66 -28.28
N LEU A 277 -16.07 -25.79 -28.13
CA LEU A 277 -15.14 -24.81 -28.65
C LEU A 277 -15.08 -24.97 -30.16
N THR A 278 -15.57 -23.97 -30.88
CA THR A 278 -15.16 -23.76 -32.26
C THR A 278 -13.66 -23.47 -32.19
N SER A 279 -12.85 -24.51 -32.35
CA SER A 279 -11.40 -24.44 -32.27
C SER A 279 -10.88 -23.56 -33.39
N SER A 280 -10.61 -22.30 -33.08
CA SER A 280 -9.66 -21.51 -33.84
C SER A 280 -8.30 -22.18 -33.67
N ARG A 281 -7.60 -22.43 -34.76
CA ARG A 281 -6.33 -23.20 -34.80
C ARG A 281 -5.16 -22.63 -33.99
N SER A 282 -5.36 -21.59 -33.18
CA SER A 282 -4.35 -20.90 -32.39
C SER A 282 -4.34 -21.22 -30.89
N ASP A 283 -5.41 -21.80 -30.31
CA ASP A 283 -5.49 -22.05 -28.87
C ASP A 283 -5.15 -23.52 -28.55
N ARG A 284 -3.86 -23.80 -28.37
CA ARG A 284 -3.37 -25.16 -28.18
C ARG A 284 -3.73 -25.81 -26.83
N ALA A 285 -4.10 -25.07 -25.80
CA ALA A 285 -4.39 -25.65 -24.49
C ALA A 285 -5.38 -24.85 -23.63
N ALA A 286 -6.49 -24.41 -24.20
CA ALA A 286 -7.58 -23.85 -23.38
C ALA A 286 -8.50 -24.95 -22.88
N ARG A 287 -8.69 -25.04 -21.56
CA ARG A 287 -9.56 -26.05 -20.93
C ARG A 287 -10.56 -25.37 -19.99
N ARG A 288 -11.80 -25.76 -20.11
CA ARG A 288 -12.87 -25.31 -19.21
C ARG A 288 -13.28 -26.39 -18.25
N TYR A 289 -13.35 -26.06 -16.96
CA TYR A 289 -13.77 -26.95 -15.91
C TYR A 289 -14.91 -26.33 -15.10
N ALA A 290 -15.76 -27.16 -14.53
CA ALA A 290 -16.69 -26.77 -13.48
C ALA A 290 -16.07 -27.03 -12.11
N ILE A 291 -16.25 -26.12 -11.19
CA ILE A 291 -15.84 -26.23 -9.81
C ILE A 291 -17.08 -26.37 -8.92
N GLY A 292 -17.10 -27.38 -8.06
CA GLY A 292 -18.17 -27.58 -7.06
C GLY A 292 -19.58 -27.77 -7.63
N GLY A 293 -19.70 -28.33 -8.84
CA GLY A 293 -20.99 -28.52 -9.50
C GLY A 293 -21.46 -27.36 -10.35
N GLY A 294 -20.61 -26.33 -10.54
CA GLY A 294 -20.94 -25.14 -11.30
C GLY A 294 -21.46 -23.98 -10.41
N GLY A 295 -21.58 -22.82 -10.99
CA GLY A 295 -22.00 -21.58 -10.33
C GLY A 295 -21.78 -20.37 -11.22
N SER A 296 -22.11 -19.16 -10.73
CA SER A 296 -21.98 -17.90 -11.46
C SER A 296 -20.55 -17.34 -11.46
N THR A 297 -19.71 -17.79 -10.50
CA THR A 297 -18.32 -17.36 -10.40
C THR A 297 -17.52 -17.81 -11.62
N ARG A 298 -16.73 -16.90 -12.15
CA ARG A 298 -15.87 -17.16 -13.30
C ARG A 298 -14.42 -16.88 -12.97
N PHE A 299 -13.59 -17.87 -13.19
CA PHE A 299 -12.14 -17.76 -13.10
C PHE A 299 -11.54 -17.87 -14.50
N THR A 300 -10.75 -16.91 -14.90
CA THR A 300 -10.00 -16.92 -16.16
C THR A 300 -8.52 -16.82 -15.83
N ILE A 301 -7.76 -17.84 -16.17
CA ILE A 301 -6.33 -17.90 -15.87
C ILE A 301 -5.59 -18.15 -17.17
N SER A 302 -4.64 -17.30 -17.46
CA SER A 302 -3.85 -17.35 -18.68
C SER A 302 -2.37 -17.08 -18.39
N THR A 303 -1.50 -17.94 -18.89
CA THR A 303 -0.08 -17.69 -19.01
C THR A 303 0.41 -18.00 -20.42
N PHE A 304 1.47 -17.37 -20.87
CA PHE A 304 2.09 -17.73 -22.13
C PHE A 304 3.21 -18.75 -21.91
N ASN A 305 4.13 -18.47 -20.95
CA ASN A 305 5.18 -19.37 -20.53
C ASN A 305 5.09 -19.57 -19.02
N GLY A 306 4.68 -20.72 -18.57
CA GLY A 306 4.56 -21.08 -17.17
C GLY A 306 3.44 -22.08 -16.90
N ASP A 307 3.47 -22.63 -15.73
CA ASP A 307 2.50 -23.63 -15.29
C ASP A 307 1.26 -23.00 -14.64
N VAL A 308 0.14 -23.62 -14.82
CA VAL A 308 -1.09 -23.25 -14.12
C VAL A 308 -1.45 -24.32 -13.12
N ARG A 309 -1.49 -23.94 -11.84
CA ARG A 309 -1.82 -24.85 -10.74
C ARG A 309 -3.09 -24.39 -10.03
N VAL A 310 -4.09 -25.25 -10.02
CA VAL A 310 -5.32 -25.05 -9.25
C VAL A 310 -5.36 -26.03 -8.08
N VAL A 311 -5.40 -25.49 -6.88
CA VAL A 311 -5.47 -26.26 -5.64
C VAL A 311 -6.79 -25.98 -4.96
N ARG A 312 -7.54 -27.03 -4.68
CA ARG A 312 -8.78 -26.96 -3.94
C ARG A 312 -8.61 -27.69 -2.62
N GLY A 313 -8.81 -27.00 -1.52
CA GLY A 313 -8.60 -27.59 -0.19
C GLY A 313 -8.99 -26.66 0.92
N ASN A 314 -9.06 -27.20 2.13
CA ASN A 314 -9.30 -26.40 3.32
C ASN A 314 -8.01 -25.64 3.69
N ARG A 315 -8.14 -24.38 4.11
CA ARG A 315 -7.02 -23.66 4.75
C ARG A 315 -6.67 -24.38 6.05
N SER A 316 -5.45 -24.86 6.17
CA SER A 316 -4.90 -25.41 7.42
C SER A 316 -4.51 -24.26 8.36
#